data_ff3106a075f7debe48c50ff8618e3526
#
_entry.id   ff3106a075f7debe48c50ff8618e3526
#
_cell.length_a   1.000
_cell.length_b   1.000
_cell.length_c   1.000
_cell.angle_alpha   90.00
_cell.angle_beta   90.00
_cell.angle_gamma   90.00
#
_symmetry.space_group_name_H-M   'P 1'
#
loop_
_entity.id
_entity.type
_entity.pdbx_description
1 polymer ?
#
loop_
_entity_poly.entity_id
_entity_poly.type
_entity_poly.pdbx_seq_one_letter_code
_entity_poly.pdbx_strand_id
1 'polypeptide(L)'
;NKRQLGGISGFPKMSESEYDSFGTGHSSTSISAALGMAIAADLNGEEGRQSVAVIGDGSMTGGMAFEALNNAGAHKNNLLIILNDNNMAIDPNVGGLNDYLLDVATSKTYNKLKNDVWHILGKFNRISPGMRRFIQNIDNSIKSILLKQSNLFEAMGLRYFGPVDGHDVNHLVKILRDLQKIKGPKLLH
;
A
#
# COMPACT_ATOMS: atom_id res chain seq x y z
N ASN A 1 25.61 -11.39 -14.10
CA ASN A 1 26.87 -11.00 -13.41
C ASN A 1 26.62 -10.07 -12.21
N LYS A 2 25.58 -10.34 -11.43
CA LYS A 2 25.27 -9.59 -10.19
C LYS A 2 26.36 -9.82 -9.15
N ARG A 3 26.85 -8.76 -8.51
CA ARG A 3 27.91 -8.77 -7.48
C ARG A 3 29.26 -9.34 -7.95
N GLN A 4 29.54 -9.35 -9.25
CA GLN A 4 30.84 -9.74 -9.80
C GLN A 4 31.61 -8.52 -10.31
N LEU A 5 32.92 -8.64 -10.47
CA LEU A 5 33.75 -7.58 -11.05
C LEU A 5 33.21 -7.20 -12.45
N GLY A 6 32.94 -5.93 -12.68
CA GLY A 6 32.31 -5.45 -13.91
C GLY A 6 30.82 -5.78 -14.07
N GLY A 7 30.15 -6.35 -13.06
CA GLY A 7 28.73 -6.57 -13.03
C GLY A 7 27.97 -5.49 -12.27
N ILE A 8 26.63 -5.64 -12.19
CA ILE A 8 25.77 -4.73 -11.44
C ILE A 8 25.82 -4.97 -9.93
N SER A 9 25.48 -3.98 -9.14
CA SER A 9 25.41 -4.07 -7.68
C SER A 9 24.35 -5.08 -7.22
N GLY A 10 24.39 -5.42 -5.95
CA GLY A 10 23.45 -6.39 -5.35
C GLY A 10 22.07 -5.83 -5.07
N PHE A 11 21.91 -4.51 -5.16
CA PHE A 11 20.69 -3.74 -4.85
C PHE A 11 20.63 -2.50 -5.73
N PRO A 12 19.47 -1.82 -5.81
CA PRO A 12 19.28 -0.63 -6.66
C PRO A 12 20.33 0.44 -6.40
N LYS A 13 20.86 1.00 -7.47
CA LYS A 13 21.90 2.02 -7.41
C LYS A 13 21.70 3.07 -8.52
N MET A 14 21.40 4.28 -8.12
CA MET A 14 21.05 5.40 -9.03
C MET A 14 22.09 5.65 -10.13
N SER A 15 23.37 5.34 -9.87
CA SER A 15 24.43 5.50 -10.88
C SER A 15 24.48 4.38 -11.93
N GLU A 16 23.68 3.34 -11.79
CA GLU A 16 23.64 2.19 -12.70
C GLU A 16 22.44 2.22 -13.66
N SER A 17 21.35 2.92 -13.30
CA SER A 17 20.13 3.02 -14.11
C SER A 17 19.35 4.28 -13.81
N GLU A 18 18.79 4.89 -14.85
CA GLU A 18 17.80 5.99 -14.72
C GLU A 18 16.48 5.57 -14.07
N TYR A 19 16.19 4.27 -14.04
CA TYR A 19 14.99 3.70 -13.41
C TYR A 19 15.19 3.44 -11.91
N ASP A 20 16.40 3.52 -11.40
CA ASP A 20 16.70 3.39 -9.97
C ASP A 20 16.54 4.75 -9.28
N SER A 21 15.33 5.09 -8.91
CA SER A 21 14.97 6.38 -8.31
C SER A 21 15.53 6.59 -6.90
N PHE A 22 16.00 5.52 -6.23
CA PHE A 22 16.56 5.58 -4.89
C PHE A 22 17.59 4.47 -4.68
N GLY A 23 18.78 4.83 -4.25
CA GLY A 23 19.82 3.87 -3.87
C GLY A 23 19.57 3.29 -2.48
N THR A 24 19.61 1.97 -2.34
CA THR A 24 19.40 1.30 -1.06
C THR A 24 20.35 0.14 -0.87
N GLY A 25 20.73 -0.11 0.38
CA GLY A 25 21.51 -1.28 0.81
C GLY A 25 20.95 -1.90 2.10
N HIS A 26 19.99 -1.20 2.73
CA HIS A 26 19.27 -1.64 3.92
C HIS A 26 17.80 -1.87 3.59
N SER A 27 17.19 -2.86 4.22
CA SER A 27 15.75 -3.09 4.16
C SER A 27 14.96 -2.00 4.91
N SER A 28 13.65 -2.00 4.80
CA SER A 28 12.72 -1.16 5.58
C SER A 28 12.75 0.35 5.27
N THR A 29 13.50 0.79 4.25
CA THR A 29 13.73 2.21 3.94
C THR A 29 12.76 2.78 2.90
N SER A 30 12.10 1.94 2.10
CA SER A 30 11.35 2.35 0.91
C SER A 30 10.18 3.30 1.23
N ILE A 31 9.49 3.09 2.34
CA ILE A 31 8.32 3.92 2.71
C ILE A 31 8.77 5.34 3.05
N SER A 32 9.81 5.51 3.87
CA SER A 32 10.36 6.82 4.22
C SER A 32 10.86 7.58 2.99
N ALA A 33 11.57 6.87 2.09
CA ALA A 33 12.08 7.47 0.86
C ALA A 33 10.94 7.94 -0.06
N ALA A 34 9.94 7.09 -0.30
CA ALA A 34 8.81 7.44 -1.15
C ALA A 34 7.93 8.53 -0.52
N LEU A 35 7.79 8.56 0.81
CA LEU A 35 7.10 9.65 1.51
C LEU A 35 7.82 10.97 1.31
N GLY A 36 9.15 11.00 1.46
CA GLY A 36 9.93 12.20 1.18
C GLY A 36 9.77 12.71 -0.25
N MET A 37 9.74 11.80 -1.23
CA MET A 37 9.46 12.13 -2.64
C MET A 37 8.04 12.68 -2.84
N ALA A 38 7.04 12.11 -2.15
CA ALA A 38 5.65 12.59 -2.22
C ALA A 38 5.52 14.00 -1.62
N ILE A 39 6.15 14.25 -0.48
CA ILE A 39 6.18 15.58 0.16
C ILE A 39 6.87 16.60 -0.76
N ALA A 40 8.02 16.24 -1.34
CA ALA A 40 8.75 17.12 -2.25
C ALA A 40 7.92 17.44 -3.49
N ALA A 41 7.22 16.47 -4.07
CA ALA A 41 6.34 16.69 -5.22
C ALA A 41 5.20 17.67 -4.90
N ASP A 42 4.56 17.50 -3.73
CA ASP A 42 3.50 18.43 -3.29
C ASP A 42 4.03 19.85 -3.06
N LEU A 43 5.21 20.01 -2.45
CA LEU A 43 5.85 21.31 -2.23
C LEU A 43 6.25 21.98 -3.54
N ASN A 44 6.64 21.21 -4.54
CA ASN A 44 7.00 21.73 -5.87
C ASN A 44 5.78 21.95 -6.78
N GLY A 45 4.55 21.61 -6.32
CA GLY A 45 3.35 21.73 -7.15
C GLY A 45 3.30 20.73 -8.32
N GLU A 46 3.98 19.59 -8.21
CA GLU A 46 4.03 18.55 -9.24
C GLU A 46 2.73 17.77 -9.26
N GLU A 47 1.69 18.32 -9.90
CA GLU A 47 0.39 17.67 -9.99
C GLU A 47 0.47 16.34 -10.76
N GLY A 48 -0.19 15.29 -10.21
CA GLY A 48 -0.30 13.98 -10.84
C GLY A 48 0.90 13.06 -10.63
N ARG A 49 1.98 13.51 -10.00
CA ARG A 49 3.12 12.65 -9.66
C ARG A 49 2.67 11.57 -8.65
N GLN A 50 3.08 10.35 -8.92
CA GLN A 50 2.79 9.19 -8.07
C GLN A 50 4.07 8.73 -7.38
N SER A 51 4.03 8.64 -6.05
CA SER A 51 5.11 8.05 -5.25
C SER A 51 4.69 6.67 -4.80
N VAL A 52 5.50 5.66 -5.12
CA VAL A 52 5.21 4.25 -4.82
C VAL A 52 6.36 3.65 -4.04
N ALA A 53 6.07 3.07 -2.88
CA ALA A 53 6.98 2.26 -2.11
C ALA A 53 6.61 0.78 -2.25
N VAL A 54 7.56 -0.08 -2.61
CA VAL A 54 7.39 -1.53 -2.55
C VAL A 54 8.20 -2.05 -1.36
N ILE A 55 7.56 -2.83 -0.50
CA ILE A 55 8.17 -3.39 0.69
C ILE A 55 7.72 -4.83 0.91
N GLY A 56 8.65 -5.72 1.27
CA GLY A 56 8.32 -7.08 1.65
C GLY A 56 7.81 -7.17 3.10
N ASP A 57 7.04 -8.21 3.39
CA ASP A 57 6.49 -8.52 4.72
C ASP A 57 7.58 -8.61 5.80
N GLY A 58 8.69 -9.30 5.53
CA GLY A 58 9.84 -9.34 6.44
C GLY A 58 10.47 -7.96 6.66
N SER A 59 10.58 -7.13 5.62
CA SER A 59 11.10 -5.76 5.74
C SER A 59 10.12 -4.84 6.49
N MET A 60 8.82 -5.13 6.45
CA MET A 60 7.78 -4.38 7.17
C MET A 60 7.92 -4.52 8.69
N THR A 61 8.59 -5.56 9.19
CA THR A 61 8.83 -5.76 10.63
C THR A 61 9.88 -4.79 11.22
N GLY A 62 10.63 -4.09 10.40
CA GLY A 62 11.63 -3.12 10.83
C GLY A 62 11.01 -1.86 11.46
N GLY A 63 11.57 -1.34 12.55
CA GLY A 63 11.09 -0.15 13.24
C GLY A 63 10.96 1.07 12.33
N MET A 64 11.90 1.26 11.42
CA MET A 64 11.87 2.35 10.42
C MET A 64 10.64 2.29 9.53
N ALA A 65 10.15 1.09 9.17
CA ALA A 65 8.92 0.94 8.40
C ALA A 65 7.69 1.41 9.20
N PHE A 66 7.61 1.09 10.50
CA PHE A 66 6.54 1.56 11.38
C PHE A 66 6.56 3.08 11.58
N GLU A 67 7.73 3.66 11.79
CA GLU A 67 7.90 5.12 11.87
C GLU A 67 7.41 5.80 10.60
N ALA A 68 7.78 5.24 9.43
CA ALA A 68 7.36 5.75 8.14
C ALA A 68 5.86 5.65 7.90
N LEU A 69 5.22 4.53 8.28
CA LEU A 69 3.77 4.34 8.21
C LEU A 69 3.04 5.38 9.07
N ASN A 70 3.47 5.55 10.32
CA ASN A 70 2.91 6.54 11.23
C ASN A 70 3.03 7.96 10.67
N ASN A 71 4.18 8.30 10.12
CA ASN A 71 4.44 9.60 9.52
C ASN A 71 3.61 9.82 8.24
N ALA A 72 3.50 8.81 7.37
CA ALA A 72 2.67 8.87 6.16
C ALA A 72 1.19 9.14 6.47
N GLY A 73 0.66 8.50 7.51
CA GLY A 73 -0.70 8.74 7.95
C GLY A 73 -0.95 10.15 8.48
N ALA A 74 0.06 10.77 9.11
CA ALA A 74 -0.02 12.13 9.60
C ALA A 74 0.02 13.18 8.46
N HIS A 75 0.93 13.02 7.50
CA HIS A 75 1.11 13.96 6.39
C HIS A 75 0.03 13.89 5.30
N LYS A 76 -0.59 12.72 5.10
CA LYS A 76 -1.67 12.50 4.12
C LYS A 76 -1.31 12.80 2.66
N ASN A 77 -0.03 12.80 2.31
CA ASN A 77 0.43 12.96 0.93
C ASN A 77 0.00 11.76 0.05
N ASN A 78 0.03 11.93 -1.25
CA ASN A 78 -0.37 10.90 -2.19
C ASN A 78 0.72 9.82 -2.34
N LEU A 79 0.73 8.85 -1.44
CA LEU A 79 1.67 7.74 -1.36
C LEU A 79 0.94 6.41 -1.55
N LEU A 80 1.45 5.55 -2.42
CA LEU A 80 1.05 4.16 -2.52
C LEU A 80 2.14 3.26 -1.91
N ILE A 81 1.78 2.46 -0.93
CA ILE A 81 2.64 1.43 -0.36
C ILE A 81 2.13 0.08 -0.89
N ILE A 82 2.99 -0.69 -1.53
CA ILE A 82 2.71 -2.05 -1.97
C ILE A 82 3.42 -3.00 -1.01
N LEU A 83 2.65 -3.69 -0.18
CA LEU A 83 3.13 -4.75 0.69
C LEU A 83 3.14 -6.06 -0.10
N ASN A 84 4.34 -6.51 -0.46
CA ASN A 84 4.54 -7.80 -1.13
C ASN A 84 4.73 -8.87 -0.05
N ASP A 85 3.66 -9.61 0.22
CA ASP A 85 3.63 -10.66 1.23
C ASP A 85 3.68 -12.04 0.58
N ASN A 86 4.70 -12.80 0.91
CA ASN A 86 4.88 -14.19 0.53
C ASN A 86 5.24 -15.08 1.73
N ASN A 87 5.09 -14.56 2.95
CA ASN A 87 5.46 -15.21 4.22
C ASN A 87 6.95 -15.61 4.32
N MET A 88 7.80 -15.00 3.52
CA MET A 88 9.23 -15.32 3.47
C MET A 88 10.08 -14.04 3.50
N ALA A 89 11.06 -14.06 4.41
CA ALA A 89 12.20 -13.15 4.38
C ALA A 89 13.44 -13.92 3.86
N ILE A 90 14.50 -14.05 4.68
CA ILE A 90 15.57 -15.04 4.45
C ILE A 90 15.05 -16.41 4.90
N ASP A 91 14.41 -16.44 6.05
CA ASP A 91 13.67 -17.56 6.63
C ASP A 91 12.16 -17.21 6.71
N PRO A 92 11.28 -18.17 7.07
CA PRO A 92 9.88 -17.87 7.34
C PRO A 92 9.72 -16.73 8.34
N ASN A 93 8.80 -15.81 8.06
CA ASN A 93 8.55 -14.69 8.93
C ASN A 93 8.01 -15.13 10.29
N VAL A 94 8.38 -14.39 11.33
CA VAL A 94 7.95 -14.62 12.71
C VAL A 94 7.48 -13.30 13.35
N GLY A 95 6.67 -13.41 14.40
CA GLY A 95 6.26 -12.30 15.23
C GLY A 95 4.86 -11.79 14.97
N GLY A 96 4.35 -10.95 15.85
CA GLY A 96 2.96 -10.53 15.89
C GLY A 96 2.43 -9.82 14.63
N LEU A 97 3.31 -9.17 13.86
CA LEU A 97 2.88 -8.59 12.58
C LEU A 97 2.58 -9.67 11.54
N ASN A 98 3.40 -10.73 11.49
CA ASN A 98 3.15 -11.86 10.60
C ASN A 98 1.83 -12.55 10.94
N ASP A 99 1.60 -12.86 12.21
CA ASP A 99 0.35 -13.45 12.68
C ASP A 99 -0.85 -12.57 12.33
N TYR A 100 -0.71 -11.25 12.51
CA TYR A 100 -1.73 -10.29 12.14
C TYR A 100 -2.02 -10.26 10.63
N LEU A 101 -1.00 -10.27 9.76
CA LEU A 101 -1.18 -10.28 8.31
C LEU A 101 -1.84 -11.59 7.85
N LEU A 102 -1.47 -12.72 8.46
CA LEU A 102 -2.08 -14.02 8.21
C LEU A 102 -3.57 -14.01 8.61
N ASP A 103 -3.91 -13.46 9.77
CA ASP A 103 -5.30 -13.32 10.22
C ASP A 103 -6.13 -12.46 9.26
N VAL A 104 -5.57 -11.34 8.78
CA VAL A 104 -6.23 -10.48 7.78
C VAL A 104 -6.45 -11.24 6.47
N ALA A 105 -5.44 -11.98 5.99
CA ALA A 105 -5.51 -12.74 4.75
C ALA A 105 -6.53 -13.90 4.82
N THR A 106 -6.66 -14.55 5.98
CA THR A 106 -7.53 -15.73 6.17
C THR A 106 -8.94 -15.40 6.64
N SER A 107 -9.20 -14.17 7.11
CA SER A 107 -10.50 -13.76 7.64
C SER A 107 -11.62 -13.84 6.59
N LYS A 108 -12.57 -14.77 6.80
CA LYS A 108 -13.75 -14.92 5.93
C LYS A 108 -14.63 -13.66 5.90
N THR A 109 -14.77 -12.99 7.04
CA THR A 109 -15.58 -11.76 7.19
C THR A 109 -14.95 -10.61 6.40
N TYR A 110 -13.64 -10.44 6.50
CA TYR A 110 -12.89 -9.45 5.76
C TYR A 110 -12.97 -9.68 4.25
N ASN A 111 -12.75 -10.90 3.80
CA ASN A 111 -12.80 -11.27 2.38
C ASN A 111 -14.20 -11.12 1.77
N LYS A 112 -15.28 -11.41 2.51
CA LYS A 112 -16.65 -11.18 2.06
C LYS A 112 -16.96 -9.70 1.91
N LEU A 113 -16.65 -8.89 2.92
CA LEU A 113 -16.89 -7.45 2.90
C LEU A 113 -16.09 -6.77 1.78
N LYS A 114 -14.85 -7.20 1.54
CA LYS A 114 -14.01 -6.75 0.44
C LYS A 114 -14.68 -6.94 -0.92
N ASN A 115 -15.22 -8.12 -1.18
CA ASN A 115 -15.89 -8.41 -2.45
C ASN A 115 -17.12 -7.51 -2.66
N ASP A 116 -17.88 -7.25 -1.61
CA ASP A 116 -19.05 -6.37 -1.66
C ASP A 116 -18.65 -4.91 -1.95
N VAL A 117 -17.60 -4.42 -1.31
CA VAL A 117 -17.04 -3.06 -1.56
C VAL A 117 -16.50 -2.93 -3.00
N TRP A 118 -15.77 -3.95 -3.50
CA TRP A 118 -15.28 -3.94 -4.88
C TRP A 118 -16.41 -4.00 -5.93
N HIS A 119 -17.47 -4.76 -5.67
CA HIS A 119 -18.67 -4.78 -6.51
C HIS A 119 -19.39 -3.43 -6.53
N ILE A 120 -19.42 -2.72 -5.41
CA ILE A 120 -20.01 -1.37 -5.30
C ILE A 120 -19.14 -0.37 -6.07
N LEU A 121 -17.81 -0.34 -5.84
CA LEU A 121 -16.88 0.57 -6.54
C LEU A 121 -16.85 0.35 -8.06
N GLY A 122 -16.96 -0.90 -8.53
CA GLY A 122 -17.04 -1.22 -9.96
C GLY A 122 -18.30 -0.71 -10.66
N LYS A 123 -19.38 -0.46 -9.94
CA LYS A 123 -20.62 0.13 -10.44
C LYS A 123 -20.65 1.66 -10.41
N PHE A 124 -19.66 2.31 -9.79
CA PHE A 124 -19.66 3.76 -9.56
C PHE A 124 -19.58 4.65 -10.81
N ASN A 125 -19.22 4.11 -11.97
CA ASN A 125 -19.14 4.89 -13.21
C ASN A 125 -20.52 5.28 -13.81
N ARG A 126 -21.66 4.98 -13.16
CA ARG A 126 -23.02 5.25 -13.69
C ARG A 126 -24.03 5.73 -12.64
N ILE A 127 -23.65 6.53 -11.65
CA ILE A 127 -24.55 6.84 -10.52
C ILE A 127 -25.04 8.29 -10.52
N SER A 128 -26.38 8.44 -10.45
CA SER A 128 -27.18 9.66 -10.31
C SER A 128 -26.96 10.42 -8.99
N PRO A 129 -27.13 11.77 -8.94
CA PRO A 129 -26.91 12.61 -7.74
C PRO A 129 -27.69 12.23 -6.48
N GLY A 130 -28.86 11.60 -6.62
CA GLY A 130 -29.69 11.16 -5.48
C GLY A 130 -29.10 9.99 -4.69
N MET A 131 -28.29 9.17 -5.33
CA MET A 131 -27.64 7.99 -4.72
C MET A 131 -26.39 8.37 -3.89
N ARG A 132 -25.83 9.57 -4.06
CA ARG A 132 -24.71 10.06 -3.24
C ARG A 132 -25.10 10.22 -1.76
N ARG A 133 -26.33 10.67 -1.45
CA ARG A 133 -26.84 10.76 -0.05
C ARG A 133 -27.05 9.38 0.57
N PHE A 134 -27.53 8.42 -0.21
CA PHE A 134 -27.73 7.05 0.27
C PHE A 134 -26.38 6.39 0.59
N ILE A 135 -25.36 6.64 -0.22
CA ILE A 135 -23.99 6.16 -0.04
C ILE A 135 -23.33 6.83 1.18
N GLN A 136 -23.55 8.13 1.43
CA GLN A 136 -23.05 8.80 2.63
C GLN A 136 -23.63 8.20 3.92
N ASN A 137 -24.89 7.78 3.91
CA ASN A 137 -25.53 7.11 5.05
C ASN A 137 -25.04 5.65 5.23
N ILE A 138 -24.80 4.93 4.12
CA ILE A 138 -24.16 3.60 4.13
C ILE A 138 -22.70 3.72 4.60
N ASP A 139 -21.96 4.76 4.22
CA ASP A 139 -20.58 5.02 4.65
C ASP A 139 -20.48 5.11 6.18
N ASN A 140 -21.46 5.71 6.85
CA ASN A 140 -21.49 5.81 8.31
C ASN A 140 -21.85 4.47 8.99
N SER A 141 -22.71 3.65 8.40
CA SER A 141 -23.07 2.33 8.94
C SER A 141 -21.96 1.31 8.68
N ILE A 142 -21.34 1.36 7.51
CA ILE A 142 -20.16 0.55 7.17
C ILE A 142 -18.95 1.00 8.00
N LYS A 143 -18.75 2.30 8.22
CA LYS A 143 -17.73 2.81 9.16
C LYS A 143 -17.92 2.29 10.58
N SER A 144 -19.14 2.19 11.08
CA SER A 144 -19.40 1.67 12.43
C SER A 144 -19.12 0.16 12.57
N ILE A 145 -19.27 -0.60 11.48
CA ILE A 145 -18.94 -2.03 11.41
C ILE A 145 -17.43 -2.22 11.18
N LEU A 146 -16.82 -1.38 10.34
CA LEU A 146 -15.37 -1.36 10.07
C LEU A 146 -14.58 -0.83 11.28
N LEU A 147 -15.10 0.14 12.05
CA LEU A 147 -14.48 0.64 13.28
C LEU A 147 -14.41 -0.40 14.40
N LYS A 148 -15.19 -1.49 14.32
CA LYS A 148 -15.01 -2.65 15.21
C LYS A 148 -13.88 -3.58 14.77
N GLN A 149 -13.34 -3.41 13.56
CA GLN A 149 -12.22 -4.17 12.98
C GLN A 149 -11.32 -3.26 12.13
N SER A 150 -11.01 -2.04 12.61
CA SER A 150 -9.98 -1.23 11.95
C SER A 150 -8.67 -1.99 11.99
N ASN A 151 -8.10 -2.27 10.83
CA ASN A 151 -6.80 -2.90 10.77
C ASN A 151 -5.70 -1.90 11.22
N LEU A 152 -4.54 -2.43 11.57
CA LEU A 152 -3.39 -1.65 12.03
C LEU A 152 -3.08 -0.45 11.10
N PHE A 153 -3.16 -0.64 9.81
CA PHE A 153 -2.83 0.39 8.81
C PHE A 153 -3.88 1.51 8.79
N GLU A 154 -5.15 1.17 8.93
CA GLU A 154 -6.23 2.16 9.01
C GLU A 154 -6.18 2.94 10.33
N ALA A 155 -5.80 2.30 11.42
CA ALA A 155 -5.55 2.97 12.69
C ALA A 155 -4.40 3.98 12.59
N MET A 156 -3.40 3.73 11.74
CA MET A 156 -2.33 4.67 11.41
C MET A 156 -2.73 5.73 10.38
N GLY A 157 -3.97 5.74 9.88
CA GLY A 157 -4.47 6.75 8.94
C GLY A 157 -4.23 6.43 7.46
N LEU A 158 -3.81 5.21 7.11
CA LEU A 158 -3.70 4.75 5.73
C LEU A 158 -4.97 4.03 5.28
N ARG A 159 -5.33 4.15 4.02
CA ARG A 159 -6.38 3.31 3.43
C ARG A 159 -5.80 1.96 3.05
N TYR A 160 -6.37 0.89 3.55
CA TYR A 160 -5.93 -0.46 3.27
C TYR A 160 -6.75 -1.12 2.15
N PHE A 161 -6.06 -1.76 1.21
CA PHE A 161 -6.63 -2.53 0.10
C PHE A 161 -5.93 -3.89 0.01
N GLY A 162 -6.69 -4.94 -0.01
CA GLY A 162 -6.09 -6.28 -0.13
C GLY A 162 -6.70 -7.28 0.87
N PRO A 163 -6.11 -8.46 1.00
CA PRO A 163 -5.04 -8.97 0.14
C PRO A 163 -5.51 -9.23 -1.29
N VAL A 164 -4.57 -9.10 -2.24
CA VAL A 164 -4.80 -9.31 -3.69
C VAL A 164 -3.78 -10.32 -4.19
N ASP A 165 -4.20 -11.22 -5.09
CA ASP A 165 -3.27 -12.11 -5.76
C ASP A 165 -2.37 -11.33 -6.73
N GLY A 166 -1.09 -11.17 -6.33
CA GLY A 166 -0.08 -10.47 -7.12
C GLY A 166 0.36 -11.23 -8.39
N HIS A 167 -0.01 -12.51 -8.55
CA HIS A 167 0.27 -13.29 -9.76
C HIS A 167 -0.78 -13.09 -10.85
N ASP A 168 -1.99 -12.61 -10.52
CA ASP A 168 -2.97 -12.16 -11.51
C ASP A 168 -2.63 -10.74 -11.99
N VAL A 169 -1.71 -10.65 -12.96
CA VAL A 169 -1.21 -9.38 -13.49
C VAL A 169 -2.33 -8.53 -14.09
N ASN A 170 -3.31 -9.12 -14.76
CA ASN A 170 -4.42 -8.38 -15.37
C ASN A 170 -5.29 -7.71 -14.31
N HIS A 171 -5.58 -8.43 -13.22
CA HIS A 171 -6.32 -7.91 -12.08
C HIS A 171 -5.53 -6.83 -11.35
N LEU A 172 -4.23 -7.06 -11.11
CA LEU A 172 -3.34 -6.12 -10.44
C LEU A 172 -3.24 -4.79 -11.19
N VAL A 173 -3.07 -4.81 -12.52
CA VAL A 173 -3.06 -3.59 -13.36
C VAL A 173 -4.34 -2.80 -13.23
N LYS A 174 -5.50 -3.47 -13.20
CA LYS A 174 -6.79 -2.81 -13.00
C LYS A 174 -6.87 -2.12 -11.64
N ILE A 175 -6.46 -2.83 -10.58
CA ILE A 175 -6.43 -2.29 -9.21
C ILE A 175 -5.51 -1.06 -9.13
N LEU A 176 -4.30 -1.13 -9.66
CA LEU A 176 -3.34 -0.02 -9.64
C LEU A 176 -3.87 1.21 -10.38
N ARG A 177 -4.55 1.03 -11.52
CA ARG A 177 -5.22 2.13 -12.25
C ARG A 177 -6.33 2.80 -11.43
N ASP A 178 -7.06 2.02 -10.65
CA ASP A 178 -8.12 2.56 -9.80
C ASP A 178 -7.54 3.26 -8.56
N LEU A 179 -6.46 2.73 -7.99
CA LEU A 179 -5.75 3.33 -6.86
C LEU A 179 -5.10 4.69 -7.20
N GLN A 180 -4.68 4.90 -8.45
CA GLN A 180 -4.16 6.19 -8.91
C GLN A 180 -5.16 7.34 -8.72
N LYS A 181 -6.46 7.06 -8.81
CA LYS A 181 -7.54 8.05 -8.67
C LYS A 181 -7.84 8.41 -7.20
N ILE A 182 -7.31 7.64 -6.27
CA ILE A 182 -7.55 7.79 -4.84
C ILE A 182 -6.45 8.68 -4.26
N LYS A 183 -6.81 9.79 -3.64
CA LYS A 183 -5.86 10.69 -2.96
C LYS A 183 -5.53 10.20 -1.55
N GLY A 184 -4.37 10.62 -1.05
CA GLY A 184 -3.88 10.32 0.29
C GLY A 184 -3.11 9.00 0.37
N PRO A 185 -2.56 8.68 1.56
CA PRO A 185 -1.75 7.49 1.76
C PRO A 185 -2.61 6.21 1.73
N LYS A 186 -2.13 5.22 1.02
CA LYS A 186 -2.80 3.95 0.80
C LYS A 186 -1.82 2.80 0.78
N LEU A 187 -2.27 1.65 1.29
CA LEU A 187 -1.51 0.41 1.29
C LEU A 187 -2.28 -0.65 0.49
N LEU A 188 -1.61 -1.22 -0.49
CA LEU A 188 -2.06 -2.40 -1.24
C LEU A 188 -1.29 -3.62 -0.74
N HIS A 189 -2.03 -4.61 -0.20
CA HIS A 189 -1.49 -5.88 0.27
C HIS A 189 -1.72 -6.97 -0.78
#